data_42f78d0501287bb012fff064eea7be6d
#
_entry.id   42f78d0501287bb012fff064eea7be6d
#
_cell.length_a   1.000
_cell.length_b   1.000
_cell.length_c   1.000
_cell.angle_alpha   90.00
_cell.angle_beta   90.00
_cell.angle_gamma   90.00
#
_symmetry.space_group_name_H-M   'P 1'
#
loop_
_entity.id
_entity.type
_entity.pdbx_description
1 polymer ?
#
loop_
_entity_poly.entity_id
_entity_poly.type
_entity_poly.pdbx_seq_one_letter_code
_entity_poly.pdbx_strand_id
1 'polypeptide(L)'
;LYVNGVEQAQSRPRDFVDDSTMVTLEERTENLSGLEHSIAVDHRRPSWVPMQAVMKKEPTCSYNDRGFVCTVPEGKYFAMGDNRDNSEDSRFWGFVPDENLVGKAVCIWANFSDMGRIGSIY
;
A
#
# COMPACT_ATOMS: atom_id res chain seq x y z
N LEU A 1 8.06 0.30 6.21
CA LEU A 1 7.00 1.17 6.71
C LEU A 1 7.10 1.31 8.23
N TYR A 2 6.91 2.52 8.74
CA TYR A 2 6.86 2.82 10.18
C TYR A 2 5.52 3.50 10.47
N VAL A 3 4.84 3.06 11.53
CA VAL A 3 3.60 3.67 12.04
C VAL A 3 3.82 4.03 13.50
N ASN A 4 3.66 5.31 13.83
CA ASN A 4 3.91 5.84 15.18
C ASN A 4 5.32 5.47 15.73
N GLY A 5 6.33 5.49 14.84
CA GLY A 5 7.71 5.15 15.19
C GLY A 5 8.01 3.65 15.29
N VAL A 6 7.03 2.78 15.09
CA VAL A 6 7.19 1.31 15.12
C VAL A 6 7.29 0.77 13.70
N GLU A 7 8.34 -0.01 13.44
CA GLU A 7 8.48 -0.71 12.16
C GLU A 7 7.38 -1.77 12.01
N GLN A 8 6.72 -1.75 10.86
CA GLN A 8 5.72 -2.76 10.54
C GLN A 8 6.42 -3.98 9.95
N ALA A 9 6.35 -5.09 10.68
CA ALA A 9 7.07 -6.31 10.35
C ALA A 9 6.58 -6.91 9.02
N GLN A 10 7.52 -7.34 8.20
CA GLN A 10 7.26 -8.07 6.97
C GLN A 10 7.94 -9.43 7.04
N SER A 11 7.27 -10.47 6.60
CA SER A 11 7.75 -11.85 6.69
C SER A 11 7.30 -12.71 5.51
N ARG A 12 7.89 -13.89 5.39
CA ARG A 12 7.53 -14.94 4.43
C ARG A 12 7.61 -14.47 2.97
N PRO A 13 8.77 -13.99 2.50
CA PRO A 13 8.92 -13.63 1.09
C PRO A 13 8.70 -14.86 0.19
N ARG A 14 7.91 -14.69 -0.86
CA ARG A 14 7.62 -15.70 -1.86
C ARG A 14 7.49 -15.05 -3.22
N ASP A 15 8.23 -15.53 -4.19
CA ASP A 15 8.10 -15.06 -5.56
C ASP A 15 6.81 -15.59 -6.20
N PHE A 16 6.13 -14.74 -6.94
CA PHE A 16 5.02 -15.11 -7.80
C PHE A 16 5.08 -14.33 -9.12
N VAL A 17 4.46 -14.88 -10.15
CA VAL A 17 4.29 -14.17 -11.43
C VAL A 17 2.94 -13.50 -11.45
N ASP A 18 2.94 -12.19 -11.67
CA ASP A 18 1.72 -11.44 -11.93
C ASP A 18 1.23 -11.76 -13.35
N ASP A 19 0.14 -12.50 -13.44
CA ASP A 19 -0.44 -12.98 -14.69
C ASP A 19 -0.85 -11.84 -15.64
N SER A 20 -1.14 -10.66 -15.12
CA SER A 20 -1.54 -9.50 -15.92
C SER A 20 -0.37 -8.82 -16.62
N THR A 21 0.79 -8.81 -15.98
CA THR A 21 2.00 -8.14 -16.46
C THR A 21 3.11 -9.10 -16.86
N MET A 22 2.97 -10.38 -16.54
CA MET A 22 3.99 -11.43 -16.69
C MET A 22 5.31 -11.10 -15.98
N VAL A 23 5.21 -10.34 -14.90
CA VAL A 23 6.33 -9.88 -14.10
C VAL A 23 6.43 -10.71 -12.83
N THR A 24 7.66 -11.14 -12.49
CA THR A 24 7.91 -11.76 -11.19
C THR A 24 7.98 -10.67 -10.12
N LEU A 25 7.11 -10.81 -9.12
CA LEU A 25 7.03 -9.97 -7.94
C LEU A 25 7.33 -10.82 -6.70
N GLU A 26 7.72 -10.18 -5.62
CA GLU A 26 7.83 -10.81 -4.31
C GLU A 26 6.59 -10.50 -3.47
N GLU A 27 5.87 -11.53 -3.05
CA GLU A 27 4.81 -11.42 -2.06
C GLU A 27 5.41 -11.48 -0.66
N ARG A 28 5.00 -10.58 0.20
CA ARG A 28 5.31 -10.60 1.64
C ARG A 28 4.03 -10.50 2.45
N THR A 29 4.06 -11.06 3.64
CA THR A 29 3.04 -10.78 4.66
C THR A 29 3.51 -9.59 5.48
N GLU A 30 2.75 -8.51 5.50
CA GLU A 30 2.98 -7.35 6.36
C GLU A 30 2.00 -7.38 7.53
N ASN A 31 2.51 -7.16 8.73
CA ASN A 31 1.69 -6.99 9.93
C ASN A 31 1.52 -5.50 10.20
N LEU A 32 0.35 -4.97 9.86
CA LEU A 32 0.01 -3.57 10.09
C LEU A 32 -0.76 -3.43 11.40
N SER A 33 -0.04 -3.15 12.48
CA SER A 33 -0.62 -2.95 13.81
C SER A 33 -1.53 -4.10 14.28
N GLY A 34 -1.13 -5.34 14.00
CA GLY A 34 -1.84 -6.55 14.41
C GLY A 34 -2.73 -7.18 13.33
N LEU A 35 -2.89 -6.52 12.18
CA LEU A 35 -3.58 -7.07 11.01
C LEU A 35 -2.56 -7.53 9.97
N GLU A 36 -2.58 -8.82 9.67
CA GLU A 36 -1.74 -9.40 8.61
C GLU A 36 -2.44 -9.29 7.26
N HIS A 37 -1.70 -8.88 6.25
CA HIS A 37 -2.14 -8.83 4.85
C HIS A 37 -0.97 -9.06 3.91
N SER A 38 -1.27 -9.48 2.69
CA SER A 38 -0.26 -9.66 1.64
C SER A 38 0.05 -8.33 0.96
N ILE A 39 1.33 -8.13 0.67
CA ILE A 39 1.82 -7.04 -0.17
C ILE A 39 2.69 -7.60 -1.28
N ALA A 40 2.71 -6.93 -2.44
CA ALA A 40 3.60 -7.23 -3.55
C ALA A 40 4.70 -6.18 -3.65
N VAL A 41 5.93 -6.65 -3.87
CA VAL A 41 7.14 -5.82 -3.98
C VAL A 41 7.84 -6.14 -5.30
N ASP A 42 8.23 -5.11 -6.05
CA ASP A 42 9.01 -5.21 -7.27
C ASP A 42 10.44 -4.70 -7.03
N HIS A 43 11.39 -5.59 -6.80
CA HIS A 43 12.79 -5.24 -6.55
C HIS A 43 13.50 -4.51 -7.69
N ARG A 44 12.88 -4.44 -8.87
CA ARG A 44 13.42 -3.67 -10.01
C ARG A 44 13.07 -2.20 -9.93
N ARG A 45 12.20 -1.82 -9.01
CA ARG A 45 11.77 -0.44 -8.75
C ARG A 45 12.29 0.04 -7.40
N PRO A 46 12.55 1.34 -7.24
CA PRO A 46 12.90 1.88 -5.94
C PRO A 46 11.70 1.77 -5.00
N SER A 47 11.95 1.36 -3.76
CA SER A 47 10.92 1.23 -2.71
C SER A 47 10.40 2.57 -2.16
N TRP A 48 10.90 3.68 -2.69
CA TRP A 48 10.54 5.03 -2.30
C TRP A 48 10.06 5.84 -3.51
N VAL A 49 9.14 6.77 -3.25
CA VAL A 49 8.62 7.67 -4.30
C VAL A 49 9.59 8.83 -4.47
N PRO A 50 10.16 9.04 -5.68
CA PRO A 50 10.99 10.20 -5.95
C PRO A 50 10.23 11.49 -5.68
N MET A 51 10.90 12.49 -5.05
CA MET A 51 10.26 13.76 -4.70
C MET A 51 9.62 14.46 -5.91
N GLN A 52 10.16 14.24 -7.11
CA GLN A 52 9.64 14.78 -8.36
C GLN A 52 8.31 14.14 -8.78
N ALA A 53 8.04 12.92 -8.31
CA ALA A 53 6.80 12.20 -8.60
C ALA A 53 5.68 12.50 -7.59
N VAL A 54 6.00 13.19 -6.49
CA VAL A 54 4.99 13.63 -5.52
C VAL A 54 4.17 14.76 -6.13
N MET A 55 2.93 14.45 -6.50
CA MET A 55 2.02 15.41 -7.15
C MET A 55 1.51 16.46 -6.17
N LYS A 56 1.31 16.09 -4.91
CA LYS A 56 0.84 16.98 -3.86
C LYS A 56 1.68 16.79 -2.60
N LYS A 57 2.34 17.85 -2.17
CA LYS A 57 3.04 17.90 -0.89
C LYS A 57 2.08 18.33 0.20
N GLU A 58 1.91 17.47 1.20
CA GLU A 58 1.09 17.79 2.36
C GLU A 58 1.91 18.61 3.39
N PRO A 59 1.32 19.65 4.00
CA PRO A 59 2.04 20.54 4.91
C PRO A 59 2.51 19.84 6.20
N THR A 60 1.88 18.71 6.57
CA THR A 60 2.25 17.90 7.74
C THR A 60 3.22 16.77 7.39
N CYS A 61 3.78 16.79 6.17
CA CYS A 61 4.78 15.84 5.70
C CYS A 61 6.14 16.51 5.50
N SER A 62 7.19 15.81 5.90
CA SER A 62 8.57 16.16 5.61
C SER A 62 9.16 15.17 4.61
N TYR A 63 9.69 15.66 3.51
CA TYR A 63 10.21 14.87 2.40
C TYR A 63 11.70 14.98 2.30
N ASN A 64 12.39 13.89 2.00
CA ASN A 64 13.83 13.86 1.73
C ASN A 64 14.15 12.89 0.58
N ASP A 65 15.42 12.67 0.30
CA ASP A 65 15.91 11.79 -0.77
C ASP A 65 15.75 10.30 -0.49
N ARG A 66 15.36 9.92 0.72
CA ARG A 66 15.15 8.50 1.14
C ARG A 66 13.69 8.16 1.38
N GLY A 67 12.80 9.14 1.33
CA GLY A 67 11.38 8.94 1.60
C GLY A 67 10.74 10.17 2.24
N PHE A 68 9.74 9.94 3.05
CA PHE A 68 9.02 11.02 3.75
C PHE A 68 8.46 10.53 5.08
N VAL A 69 8.18 11.48 5.95
CA VAL A 69 7.49 11.26 7.21
C VAL A 69 6.27 12.18 7.24
N CYS A 70 5.11 11.63 7.52
CA CYS A 70 3.85 12.37 7.59
C CYS A 70 3.18 12.23 8.95
N THR A 71 2.64 13.32 9.46
CA THR A 71 1.62 13.27 10.49
C THR A 71 0.27 13.40 9.81
N VAL A 72 -0.54 12.33 9.88
CA VAL A 72 -1.88 12.31 9.27
C VAL A 72 -2.82 13.13 10.17
N PRO A 73 -3.43 14.22 9.65
CA PRO A 73 -4.35 15.03 10.44
C PRO A 73 -5.65 14.28 10.77
N GLU A 74 -6.34 14.72 11.80
CA GLU A 74 -7.69 14.24 12.11
C GLU A 74 -8.63 14.41 10.91
N GLY A 75 -9.52 13.44 10.70
CA GLY A 75 -10.43 13.41 9.55
C GLY A 75 -9.77 13.14 8.21
N LYS A 76 -8.52 12.68 8.20
CA LYS A 76 -7.81 12.28 6.99
C LYS A 76 -7.18 10.90 7.14
N TYR A 77 -6.96 10.25 6.01
CA TYR A 77 -6.39 8.91 5.91
C TYR A 77 -5.22 8.89 4.94
N PHE A 78 -4.27 8.00 5.21
CA PHE A 78 -3.19 7.70 4.30
C PHE A 78 -3.48 6.34 3.65
N ALA A 79 -3.91 6.36 2.39
CA ALA A 79 -4.14 5.14 1.61
C ALA A 79 -2.84 4.66 1.00
N MET A 80 -2.60 3.35 1.05
CA MET A 80 -1.41 2.74 0.47
C MET A 80 -1.79 1.43 -0.22
N GLY A 81 -1.43 1.31 -1.50
CA GLY A 81 -1.71 0.10 -2.27
C GLY A 81 -0.92 -1.09 -1.78
N ASP A 82 -1.48 -2.28 -1.88
CA ASP A 82 -0.84 -3.55 -1.56
C ASP A 82 0.24 -3.92 -2.59
N ASN A 83 0.07 -3.59 -3.87
CA ASN A 83 1.15 -3.63 -4.85
C ASN A 83 2.04 -2.39 -4.66
N ARG A 84 2.98 -2.47 -3.71
CA ARG A 84 3.74 -1.35 -3.15
C ARG A 84 4.47 -0.51 -4.18
N ASP A 85 5.02 -1.12 -5.21
CA ASP A 85 5.85 -0.46 -6.20
C ASP A 85 5.10 -0.17 -7.51
N ASN A 86 3.81 -0.51 -7.59
CA ASN A 86 2.95 -0.26 -8.74
C ASN A 86 1.56 0.26 -8.31
N SER A 87 1.53 1.24 -7.42
CA SER A 87 0.30 1.88 -6.94
C SER A 87 0.46 3.39 -6.92
N GLU A 88 -0.51 4.09 -7.51
CA GLU A 88 -0.67 5.54 -7.37
C GLU A 88 -1.60 5.83 -6.19
N ASP A 89 -1.03 6.06 -5.01
CA ASP A 89 -1.73 6.20 -3.75
C ASP A 89 -1.33 7.48 -2.99
N SER A 90 -1.59 7.55 -1.69
CA SER A 90 -1.31 8.75 -0.89
C SER A 90 0.15 9.19 -0.89
N ARG A 91 1.07 8.29 -1.26
CA ARG A 91 2.49 8.65 -1.44
C ARG A 91 2.70 9.67 -2.56
N PHE A 92 1.78 9.72 -3.54
CA PHE A 92 1.83 10.60 -4.70
C PHE A 92 0.89 11.80 -4.55
N TRP A 93 -0.38 11.58 -4.18
CA TRP A 93 -1.43 12.61 -4.23
C TRP A 93 -1.93 13.07 -2.84
N GLY A 94 -1.33 12.56 -1.73
CA GLY A 94 -1.58 13.04 -0.39
C GLY A 94 -2.74 12.33 0.33
N PHE A 95 -3.31 12.97 1.34
CA PHE A 95 -4.33 12.36 2.20
C PHE A 95 -5.71 12.29 1.58
N VAL A 96 -6.45 11.23 1.94
CA VAL A 96 -7.87 11.06 1.64
C VAL A 96 -8.68 11.73 2.75
N PRO A 97 -9.56 12.71 2.45
CA PRO A 97 -10.47 13.25 3.44
C PRO A 97 -11.56 12.24 3.81
N ASP A 98 -12.07 12.31 5.04
CA ASP A 98 -13.10 11.41 5.58
C ASP A 98 -14.35 11.35 4.71
N GLU A 99 -14.76 12.49 4.16
CA GLU A 99 -15.91 12.63 3.26
C GLU A 99 -15.80 11.82 1.96
N ASN A 100 -14.58 11.40 1.59
CA ASN A 100 -14.32 10.58 0.41
C ASN A 100 -14.33 9.07 0.72
N LEU A 101 -14.49 8.67 1.97
CA LEU A 101 -14.62 7.27 2.35
C LEU A 101 -16.04 6.78 2.07
N VAL A 102 -16.19 5.82 1.16
CA VAL A 102 -17.48 5.21 0.81
C VAL A 102 -17.81 4.05 1.75
N GLY A 103 -16.81 3.26 2.11
CA GLY A 103 -16.99 2.11 2.97
C GLY A 103 -15.78 1.18 3.00
N LYS A 104 -15.87 0.14 3.84
CA LYS A 104 -14.86 -0.91 3.98
C LYS A 104 -15.26 -2.12 3.14
N ALA A 105 -14.37 -2.58 2.27
CA ALA A 105 -14.55 -3.85 1.57
C ALA A 105 -14.43 -5.01 2.57
N VAL A 106 -15.41 -5.92 2.55
CA VAL A 106 -15.49 -7.04 3.49
C VAL A 106 -15.46 -8.41 2.81
N CYS A 107 -15.81 -8.49 1.52
CA CYS A 107 -15.79 -9.73 0.77
C CYS A 107 -15.62 -9.51 -0.73
N ILE A 108 -15.14 -10.55 -1.41
CA ILE A 108 -15.15 -10.67 -2.86
C ILE A 108 -16.36 -11.57 -3.20
N TRP A 109 -17.41 -11.00 -3.82
CA TRP A 109 -18.62 -11.74 -4.13
C TRP A 109 -18.57 -12.43 -5.50
N ALA A 110 -17.70 -11.97 -6.42
CA ALA A 110 -17.46 -12.61 -7.69
C ALA A 110 -16.02 -12.40 -8.16
N ASN A 111 -15.39 -13.44 -8.66
CA ASN A 111 -14.13 -13.39 -9.38
C ASN A 111 -14.15 -14.48 -10.45
N PHE A 112 -14.40 -14.12 -11.70
CA PHE A 112 -14.53 -15.08 -12.80
C PHE A 112 -13.19 -15.62 -13.30
N SER A 113 -12.08 -14.95 -12.98
CA SER A 113 -10.73 -15.39 -13.33
C SER A 113 -10.15 -16.36 -12.30
N ASP A 114 -10.56 -16.22 -11.04
CA ASP A 114 -10.10 -17.08 -9.94
C ASP A 114 -11.24 -17.25 -8.91
N MET A 115 -11.97 -18.33 -9.07
CA MET A 115 -13.10 -18.67 -8.19
C MET A 115 -12.66 -18.92 -6.74
N GLY A 116 -11.40 -19.30 -6.51
CA GLY A 116 -10.83 -19.52 -5.19
C GLY A 116 -10.72 -18.24 -4.35
N ARG A 117 -10.79 -17.06 -4.99
CA ARG A 117 -10.74 -15.76 -4.32
C ARG A 117 -12.09 -15.21 -3.88
N ILE A 118 -13.20 -15.94 -4.16
CA ILE A 118 -14.53 -15.52 -3.70
C ILE A 118 -14.65 -15.84 -2.20
N GLY A 119 -15.00 -14.84 -1.41
CA GLY A 119 -15.18 -15.02 0.03
C GLY A 119 -14.80 -13.79 0.84
N SER A 120 -14.54 -14.00 2.13
CA SER A 120 -14.11 -12.93 3.04
C SER A 120 -12.72 -12.41 2.66
N ILE A 121 -12.52 -11.10 2.85
CA ILE A 121 -11.19 -10.45 2.71
C ILE A 121 -10.37 -10.60 4.01
N TYR A 122 -11.03 -10.94 5.13
CA TYR A 122 -10.43 -11.08 6.46
C TYR A 122 -10.74 -12.45 7.06
#